data_471560f6f5d0676cd32cd7513d0b5fd6
#
_entry.id   471560f6f5d0676cd32cd7513d0b5fd6
#
_cell.length_a   1.000
_cell.length_b   1.000
_cell.length_c   1.000
_cell.angle_alpha   90.00
_cell.angle_beta   90.00
_cell.angle_gamma   90.00
#
_symmetry.space_group_name_H-M   'P 1'
#
loop_
_entity.id
_entity.type
_entity.pdbx_description
1 polymer ?
#
loop_
_entity_poly.entity_id
_entity_poly.type
_entity_poly.pdbx_seq_one_letter_code
_entity_poly.pdbx_strand_id
1 'polypeptide(L)'
;MNINVNRIILGLVLFTTSLQGQDKNNVSSKEQKPNIIFIMTDDHSKRAMSAYSHDLIETPHLDKIAEKGIKFNNAFVTNSICGPSRAVFLTGKFSHINGFKSNDEDVFDGSQPTLPKYLKQAGYYTSVIGKWHLGSIPQGFDKFDILIDQGEYYSPRFFNGKDTVVVPGYATELITEKAIQLFEEQKNSGKPIFLMLHEKAPHRNWLPNTKDLNNVKDKEFPLPKTFFDDYSTRSQAAFKQDMRIENMFLGYDLKVYLKQAKDETGTGGDSRNNSFTWLGADLSRMNKEQRVAWDQYYKPISDAYYSNKPIGTDLLKWKYNRYMNDYLKTVKSVDDNVGKLMEYLKKNGLDKNTLIIYTSDQGFFLGEHGWYDKRFMYEPSLQIPLVMSYPGHIKENITENALVQNVDLAPTILKAAGLPVPNDMQGNSLTPFFSGQKVKKWKDKLYYHYYENTVHHVEKHLGIRTKQYKLIYFYDIKDWELYDLSKDPNEVKNLYHDPSYKKTSDKLKLELKELIRKYKDTTAVNF
;
A
#
# COMPACT_ATOMS: atom_id res chain seq x y z
N MET A 1 85.82 -73.84 -9.15
CA MET A 1 84.55 -73.48 -9.87
C MET A 1 83.75 -72.61 -8.97
N ASN A 2 83.52 -71.43 -9.37
CA ASN A 2 83.02 -70.32 -8.54
C ASN A 2 81.55 -70.48 -8.13
N ILE A 3 81.30 -70.28 -6.84
CA ILE A 3 79.93 -70.08 -6.31
C ILE A 3 79.93 -68.71 -5.68
N ASN A 4 79.13 -67.85 -6.29
CA ASN A 4 78.84 -66.49 -5.79
C ASN A 4 77.70 -66.53 -4.77
N VAL A 5 77.97 -66.00 -3.58
CA VAL A 5 76.95 -65.82 -2.52
C VAL A 5 76.38 -64.40 -2.60
N ASN A 6 75.18 -64.26 -2.98
CA ASN A 6 74.46 -62.99 -2.93
C ASN A 6 73.84 -62.75 -1.56
N ARG A 7 74.23 -61.65 -0.92
CA ARG A 7 73.65 -61.14 0.34
C ARG A 7 72.25 -60.53 0.06
N ILE A 8 71.27 -61.01 0.78
CA ILE A 8 69.94 -60.39 0.84
C ILE A 8 69.93 -59.33 1.93
N ILE A 9 69.73 -58.05 1.54
CA ILE A 9 69.52 -56.94 2.46
C ILE A 9 68.02 -56.79 2.65
N LEU A 10 67.57 -57.02 3.89
CA LEU A 10 66.19 -56.83 4.27
C LEU A 10 65.96 -55.33 4.55
N GLY A 11 65.34 -54.63 3.62
CA GLY A 11 64.87 -53.21 3.83
C GLY A 11 63.59 -53.14 4.60
N LEU A 12 63.67 -52.60 5.80
CA LEU A 12 62.44 -52.28 6.63
C LEU A 12 61.81 -51.04 6.04
N VAL A 13 60.69 -51.20 5.39
CA VAL A 13 59.85 -50.09 4.93
C VAL A 13 58.89 -49.72 6.04
N LEU A 14 59.15 -48.58 6.72
CA LEU A 14 58.17 -47.93 7.65
C LEU A 14 57.09 -47.29 6.84
N PHE A 15 55.91 -47.84 6.88
CA PHE A 15 54.66 -47.19 6.43
C PHE A 15 54.20 -46.18 7.48
N THR A 16 54.46 -44.89 7.24
CA THR A 16 53.78 -43.81 7.96
C THR A 16 52.39 -43.63 7.38
N THR A 17 51.37 -44.11 8.08
CA THR A 17 49.97 -43.78 7.78
C THR A 17 49.72 -42.35 8.21
N SER A 18 49.76 -41.43 7.24
CA SER A 18 49.18 -40.09 7.43
C SER A 18 47.67 -40.23 7.56
N LEU A 19 47.16 -40.07 8.77
CA LEU A 19 45.73 -39.79 8.99
C LEU A 19 45.42 -38.42 8.37
N GLN A 20 44.89 -38.41 7.15
CA GLN A 20 44.18 -37.26 6.64
C GLN A 20 42.91 -37.13 7.47
N GLY A 21 42.89 -36.15 8.38
CA GLY A 21 41.68 -35.68 9.02
C GLY A 21 40.73 -35.23 7.93
N GLN A 22 39.65 -35.99 7.70
CA GLN A 22 38.50 -35.52 6.98
C GLN A 22 37.88 -34.40 7.83
N ASP A 23 38.09 -33.17 7.39
CA ASP A 23 37.28 -32.03 7.82
C ASP A 23 35.81 -32.32 7.49
N LYS A 24 35.11 -32.98 8.43
CA LYS A 24 33.65 -33.09 8.47
C LYS A 24 33.10 -31.82 9.07
N ASN A 25 33.12 -30.71 8.35
CA ASN A 25 32.30 -29.55 8.66
C ASN A 25 32.09 -28.66 7.41
N ASN A 26 31.62 -29.25 6.32
CA ASN A 26 30.91 -28.54 5.29
C ASN A 26 29.43 -29.06 5.28
N VAL A 27 28.78 -28.92 6.40
CA VAL A 27 27.30 -28.80 6.39
C VAL A 27 27.07 -27.43 5.80
N SER A 28 26.83 -27.37 4.51
CA SER A 28 26.15 -26.23 3.89
C SER A 28 24.93 -25.96 4.76
N SER A 29 25.01 -24.94 5.62
CA SER A 29 23.84 -24.47 6.37
C SER A 29 22.83 -24.06 5.29
N LYS A 30 21.80 -24.87 5.08
CA LYS A 30 20.65 -24.47 4.27
C LYS A 30 20.26 -23.09 4.80
N GLU A 31 20.47 -22.07 4.00
CA GLU A 31 20.12 -20.70 4.35
C GLU A 31 18.66 -20.70 4.83
N GLN A 32 18.45 -20.30 6.08
CA GLN A 32 17.14 -20.36 6.69
C GLN A 32 16.22 -19.38 5.96
N LYS A 33 15.09 -19.85 5.43
CA LYS A 33 14.10 -19.00 4.76
C LYS A 33 13.69 -17.86 5.67
N PRO A 34 13.57 -16.62 5.16
CA PRO A 34 13.19 -15.48 5.98
C PRO A 34 11.73 -15.55 6.44
N ASN A 35 11.43 -14.93 7.58
CA ASN A 35 10.09 -14.42 7.78
C ASN A 35 9.82 -13.28 6.82
N ILE A 36 8.58 -13.13 6.38
CA ILE A 36 8.16 -12.07 5.46
C ILE A 36 6.94 -11.40 6.03
N ILE A 37 7.05 -10.11 6.31
CA ILE A 37 5.95 -9.27 6.80
C ILE A 37 5.63 -8.25 5.71
N PHE A 38 4.46 -8.39 5.10
CA PHE A 38 3.92 -7.46 4.12
C PHE A 38 2.89 -6.56 4.79
N ILE A 39 3.30 -5.33 5.13
CA ILE A 39 2.46 -4.32 5.78
C ILE A 39 1.85 -3.46 4.69
N MET A 40 0.52 -3.45 4.61
CA MET A 40 -0.22 -2.65 3.64
C MET A 40 -1.28 -1.81 4.36
N THR A 41 -1.20 -0.51 4.18
CA THR A 41 -2.20 0.46 4.63
C THR A 41 -3.26 0.68 3.56
N ASP A 42 -4.35 1.32 3.95
CA ASP A 42 -5.46 1.69 3.09
C ASP A 42 -5.51 3.22 2.93
N ASP A 43 -5.26 3.71 1.72
CA ASP A 43 -5.26 5.16 1.41
C ASP A 43 -4.07 5.97 2.00
N HIS A 44 -2.90 5.38 2.20
CA HIS A 44 -1.75 6.13 2.70
C HIS A 44 -1.02 6.86 1.57
N SER A 45 -1.25 8.18 1.50
CA SER A 45 -0.53 9.05 0.56
C SER A 45 0.97 9.02 0.81
N LYS A 46 1.75 8.88 -0.24
CA LYS A 46 3.22 8.95 -0.18
C LYS A 46 3.72 10.22 0.53
N ARG A 47 3.02 11.36 0.35
CA ARG A 47 3.35 12.64 0.98
C ARG A 47 3.19 12.63 2.51
N ALA A 48 2.39 11.72 3.04
CA ALA A 48 2.17 11.58 4.48
C ALA A 48 3.14 10.59 5.16
N MET A 49 4.28 10.30 4.54
CA MET A 49 5.38 9.52 5.12
C MET A 49 6.67 10.33 5.08
N SER A 50 7.29 10.60 6.24
CA SER A 50 8.45 11.50 6.36
C SER A 50 9.68 11.05 5.58
N ALA A 51 9.85 9.75 5.30
CA ALA A 51 10.88 9.27 4.37
C ALA A 51 10.79 9.90 2.96
N TYR A 52 9.63 10.45 2.56
CA TYR A 52 9.42 11.12 1.28
C TYR A 52 9.22 12.62 1.39
N SER A 53 8.60 13.10 2.48
CA SER A 53 8.31 14.52 2.70
C SER A 53 8.11 14.80 4.19
N HIS A 54 8.78 15.85 4.71
CA HIS A 54 8.68 16.29 6.11
C HIS A 54 7.67 17.42 6.33
N ASP A 55 6.84 17.76 5.32
CA ASP A 55 5.94 18.92 5.40
C ASP A 55 4.65 18.67 6.18
N LEU A 56 4.25 17.43 6.35
CA LEU A 56 2.97 17.07 6.99
C LEU A 56 3.12 16.44 8.38
N ILE A 57 3.87 15.35 8.47
CA ILE A 57 4.00 14.55 9.69
C ILE A 57 5.35 13.82 9.72
N GLU A 58 5.83 13.52 10.92
CA GLU A 58 6.98 12.64 11.14
C GLU A 58 6.50 11.19 11.37
N THR A 59 7.11 10.24 10.66
CA THR A 59 6.83 8.79 10.74
C THR A 59 8.11 8.00 11.02
N PRO A 60 8.73 8.21 12.20
CA PRO A 60 10.11 7.75 12.47
C PRO A 60 10.27 6.23 12.44
N HIS A 61 9.20 5.45 12.68
CA HIS A 61 9.28 3.99 12.62
C HIS A 61 9.23 3.47 11.19
N LEU A 62 8.42 4.09 10.33
CA LEU A 62 8.40 3.79 8.90
C LEU A 62 9.69 4.23 8.22
N ASP A 63 10.26 5.37 8.62
CA ASP A 63 11.53 5.88 8.09
C ASP A 63 12.68 4.90 8.39
N LYS A 64 12.69 4.25 9.56
CA LYS A 64 13.68 3.22 9.90
C LYS A 64 13.65 2.03 8.93
N ILE A 65 12.49 1.66 8.37
CA ILE A 65 12.43 0.61 7.34
C ILE A 65 13.17 1.08 6.08
N ALA A 66 12.97 2.34 5.67
CA ALA A 66 13.67 2.94 4.52
C ALA A 66 15.19 3.06 4.77
N GLU A 67 15.61 3.52 5.94
CA GLU A 67 17.01 3.67 6.35
C GLU A 67 17.74 2.33 6.40
N LYS A 68 17.07 1.29 6.91
CA LYS A 68 17.62 -0.07 7.03
C LYS A 68 17.47 -0.90 5.75
N GLY A 69 17.17 -0.26 4.62
CA GLY A 69 16.99 -0.94 3.37
C GLY A 69 16.84 -0.02 2.17
N ILE A 70 15.76 -0.19 1.42
CA ILE A 70 15.51 0.50 0.15
C ILE A 70 14.18 1.25 0.17
N LYS A 71 14.20 2.48 -0.36
CA LYS A 71 13.07 3.34 -0.65
C LYS A 71 12.91 3.51 -2.16
N PHE A 72 11.71 3.27 -2.67
CA PHE A 72 11.37 3.51 -4.08
C PHE A 72 10.64 4.85 -4.24
N ASN A 73 11.26 5.80 -4.93
CA ASN A 73 10.65 7.12 -5.17
C ASN A 73 9.50 7.07 -6.18
N ASN A 74 9.47 6.08 -7.06
CA ASN A 74 8.54 5.95 -8.17
C ASN A 74 7.82 4.60 -8.14
N ALA A 75 7.09 4.35 -7.04
CA ALA A 75 6.22 3.19 -6.90
C ALA A 75 4.76 3.57 -7.18
N PHE A 76 4.05 2.74 -7.95
CA PHE A 76 2.72 3.02 -8.48
C PHE A 76 1.81 1.82 -8.39
N VAL A 77 0.50 2.06 -8.47
CA VAL A 77 -0.49 0.99 -8.61
C VAL A 77 -0.92 0.84 -10.07
N THR A 78 -1.53 -0.30 -10.38
CA THR A 78 -2.07 -0.60 -11.71
C THR A 78 -3.53 -0.20 -11.86
N ASN A 79 -4.22 0.00 -10.72
CA ASN A 79 -5.61 0.41 -10.59
C ASN A 79 -5.77 1.05 -9.20
N SER A 80 -6.13 2.33 -9.12
CA SER A 80 -6.16 3.10 -7.86
C SER A 80 -7.47 2.92 -7.11
N ILE A 81 -7.81 1.68 -6.76
CA ILE A 81 -8.97 1.34 -5.92
C ILE A 81 -8.67 0.09 -5.08
N CYS A 82 -9.13 0.06 -3.84
CA CYS A 82 -8.72 -0.87 -2.78
C CYS A 82 -8.72 -2.35 -3.20
N GLY A 83 -9.88 -2.94 -3.46
CA GLY A 83 -10.00 -4.37 -3.76
C GLY A 83 -9.20 -4.80 -4.97
N PRO A 84 -9.36 -4.17 -6.16
CA PRO A 84 -8.56 -4.45 -7.33
C PRO A 84 -7.06 -4.36 -7.11
N SER A 85 -6.57 -3.31 -6.42
CA SER A 85 -5.15 -3.20 -6.10
C SER A 85 -4.67 -4.33 -5.17
N ARG A 86 -5.47 -4.68 -4.15
CA ARG A 86 -5.17 -5.81 -3.23
C ARG A 86 -5.10 -7.14 -3.97
N ALA A 87 -5.98 -7.38 -4.94
CA ALA A 87 -5.94 -8.56 -5.81
C ALA A 87 -4.66 -8.62 -6.66
N VAL A 88 -4.15 -7.47 -7.12
CA VAL A 88 -2.87 -7.38 -7.85
C VAL A 88 -1.70 -7.77 -6.95
N PHE A 89 -1.65 -7.32 -5.70
CA PHE A 89 -0.62 -7.73 -4.73
C PHE A 89 -0.64 -9.24 -4.45
N LEU A 90 -1.84 -9.83 -4.39
CA LEU A 90 -1.99 -11.27 -4.15
C LEU A 90 -1.58 -12.14 -5.33
N THR A 91 -1.79 -11.67 -6.55
CA THR A 91 -1.67 -12.50 -7.76
C THR A 91 -0.44 -12.20 -8.60
N GLY A 92 0.15 -10.99 -8.48
CA GLY A 92 1.16 -10.50 -9.42
C GLY A 92 0.62 -10.29 -10.84
N LYS A 93 -0.71 -10.10 -10.98
CA LYS A 93 -1.42 -9.96 -12.25
C LYS A 93 -2.27 -8.69 -12.24
N PHE A 94 -2.37 -8.01 -13.40
CA PHE A 94 -3.28 -6.89 -13.58
C PHE A 94 -4.74 -7.29 -13.38
N SER A 95 -5.61 -6.33 -13.05
CA SER A 95 -7.03 -6.55 -12.74
C SER A 95 -7.80 -7.29 -13.84
N HIS A 96 -7.52 -7.01 -15.13
CA HIS A 96 -8.14 -7.71 -16.25
C HIS A 96 -7.73 -9.19 -16.40
N ILE A 97 -6.61 -9.60 -15.80
CA ILE A 97 -6.16 -10.99 -15.79
C ILE A 97 -6.59 -11.72 -14.51
N ASN A 98 -6.51 -11.05 -13.34
CA ASN A 98 -6.95 -11.69 -12.10
C ASN A 98 -8.48 -11.67 -11.91
N GLY A 99 -9.21 -10.95 -12.77
CA GLY A 99 -10.67 -10.91 -12.84
C GLY A 99 -11.33 -9.94 -11.85
N PHE A 100 -10.58 -9.29 -10.95
CA PHE A 100 -11.12 -8.36 -9.96
C PHE A 100 -10.80 -6.92 -10.37
N LYS A 101 -11.76 -6.25 -11.01
CA LYS A 101 -11.59 -4.93 -11.64
C LYS A 101 -12.25 -3.80 -10.86
N SER A 102 -13.31 -4.12 -10.10
CA SER A 102 -14.22 -3.17 -9.45
C SER A 102 -14.57 -3.65 -8.04
N ASN A 103 -14.75 -2.70 -7.11
CA ASN A 103 -15.23 -3.01 -5.76
C ASN A 103 -16.73 -3.35 -5.72
N ASP A 104 -17.51 -2.80 -6.65
CA ASP A 104 -18.97 -2.85 -6.60
C ASP A 104 -19.54 -4.04 -7.38
N GLU A 105 -18.84 -4.47 -8.44
CA GLU A 105 -19.35 -5.46 -9.39
C GLU A 105 -18.66 -6.83 -9.27
N ASP A 106 -17.43 -6.88 -8.73
CA ASP A 106 -16.62 -8.10 -8.76
C ASP A 106 -16.44 -8.72 -7.38
N VAL A 107 -16.28 -10.05 -7.37
CA VAL A 107 -15.84 -10.85 -6.22
C VAL A 107 -14.55 -11.56 -6.61
N PHE A 108 -13.52 -11.44 -5.81
CA PHE A 108 -12.23 -12.05 -6.10
C PHE A 108 -12.31 -13.58 -6.09
N ASP A 109 -11.94 -14.22 -7.19
CA ASP A 109 -11.80 -15.67 -7.26
C ASP A 109 -10.53 -16.13 -6.52
N GLY A 110 -10.72 -16.50 -5.26
CA GLY A 110 -9.64 -17.03 -4.42
C GLY A 110 -9.14 -18.42 -4.84
N SER A 111 -9.80 -19.13 -5.77
CA SER A 111 -9.36 -20.46 -6.24
C SER A 111 -8.11 -20.36 -7.12
N GLN A 112 -7.90 -19.25 -7.81
CA GLN A 112 -6.75 -19.02 -8.67
C GLN A 112 -5.40 -19.05 -7.91
N PRO A 113 -4.26 -19.23 -8.60
CA PRO A 113 -2.94 -19.18 -8.00
C PRO A 113 -2.65 -17.79 -7.39
N THR A 114 -2.25 -17.78 -6.12
CA THR A 114 -1.94 -16.56 -5.36
C THR A 114 -0.62 -16.69 -4.59
N LEU A 115 0.01 -15.59 -4.25
CA LEU A 115 1.26 -15.54 -3.49
C LEU A 115 1.22 -16.41 -2.21
N PRO A 116 0.20 -16.32 -1.32
CA PRO A 116 0.16 -17.15 -0.12
C PRO A 116 0.08 -18.65 -0.43
N LYS A 117 -0.58 -19.07 -1.52
CA LYS A 117 -0.61 -20.49 -1.92
C LYS A 117 0.77 -21.01 -2.28
N TYR A 118 1.56 -20.23 -3.05
CA TYR A 118 2.93 -20.62 -3.40
C TYR A 118 3.84 -20.68 -2.18
N LEU A 119 3.75 -19.73 -1.27
CA LEU A 119 4.53 -19.71 -0.04
C LEU A 119 4.14 -20.86 0.91
N LYS A 120 2.85 -21.15 1.04
CA LYS A 120 2.36 -22.30 1.82
C LYS A 120 2.90 -23.63 1.29
N GLN A 121 2.88 -23.83 -0.04
CA GLN A 121 3.48 -25.02 -0.68
C GLN A 121 5.00 -25.09 -0.44
N ALA A 122 5.66 -23.95 -0.29
CA ALA A 122 7.07 -23.88 0.03
C ALA A 122 7.38 -24.05 1.53
N GLY A 123 6.38 -24.34 2.37
CA GLY A 123 6.55 -24.65 3.79
C GLY A 123 6.47 -23.44 4.73
N TYR A 124 6.02 -22.27 4.25
CA TYR A 124 5.70 -21.13 5.11
C TYR A 124 4.42 -21.39 5.92
N TYR A 125 4.38 -20.88 7.13
CA TYR A 125 3.12 -20.62 7.81
C TYR A 125 2.57 -19.29 7.29
N THR A 126 1.37 -19.32 6.71
CA THR A 126 0.81 -18.19 5.99
C THR A 126 -0.36 -17.58 6.75
N SER A 127 -0.38 -16.25 6.92
CA SER A 127 -1.46 -15.55 7.61
C SER A 127 -1.81 -14.21 6.96
N VAL A 128 -3.08 -13.79 7.08
CA VAL A 128 -3.54 -12.44 6.82
C VAL A 128 -4.33 -11.91 8.01
N ILE A 129 -4.00 -10.69 8.46
CA ILE A 129 -4.64 -10.01 9.59
C ILE A 129 -5.03 -8.60 9.15
N GLY A 130 -6.28 -8.19 9.42
CA GLY A 130 -6.80 -6.86 9.14
C GLY A 130 -7.67 -6.78 7.90
N LYS A 131 -7.61 -5.69 7.13
CA LYS A 131 -8.53 -5.43 6.01
C LYS A 131 -8.30 -6.40 4.85
N TRP A 132 -9.36 -7.15 4.49
CA TRP A 132 -9.34 -8.04 3.31
C TRP A 132 -9.94 -7.37 2.07
N HIS A 133 -11.20 -7.03 2.14
CA HIS A 133 -11.95 -6.23 1.13
C HIS A 133 -11.91 -6.79 -0.29
N LEU A 134 -12.05 -8.12 -0.44
CA LEU A 134 -12.07 -8.79 -1.75
C LEU A 134 -13.40 -9.53 -2.03
N GLY A 135 -14.43 -9.33 -1.19
CA GLY A 135 -15.73 -9.97 -1.33
C GLY A 135 -15.75 -11.49 -1.13
N SER A 136 -14.59 -12.11 -0.93
CA SER A 136 -14.42 -13.58 -0.80
C SER A 136 -13.68 -13.93 0.49
N ILE A 137 -13.79 -15.21 0.90
CA ILE A 137 -13.02 -15.74 2.04
C ILE A 137 -11.56 -15.93 1.62
N PRO A 138 -10.57 -15.54 2.46
CA PRO A 138 -9.15 -15.74 2.19
C PRO A 138 -8.81 -17.20 1.92
N GLN A 139 -8.10 -17.48 0.83
CA GLN A 139 -7.60 -18.81 0.49
C GLN A 139 -6.07 -18.84 0.40
N GLY A 140 -5.48 -19.97 0.76
CA GLY A 140 -4.02 -20.15 0.77
C GLY A 140 -3.34 -19.70 2.06
N PHE A 141 -4.11 -19.39 3.10
CA PHE A 141 -3.63 -19.05 4.43
C PHE A 141 -3.88 -20.21 5.41
N ASP A 142 -3.00 -20.34 6.40
CA ASP A 142 -3.17 -21.28 7.52
C ASP A 142 -4.05 -20.67 8.61
N LYS A 143 -3.96 -19.35 8.81
CA LYS A 143 -4.78 -18.57 9.75
C LYS A 143 -5.12 -17.22 9.16
N PHE A 144 -6.31 -16.72 9.45
CA PHE A 144 -6.67 -15.34 9.14
C PHE A 144 -7.61 -14.75 10.20
N ASP A 145 -7.47 -13.46 10.41
CA ASP A 145 -8.36 -12.61 11.23
C ASP A 145 -8.63 -11.35 10.43
N ILE A 146 -9.70 -11.31 9.64
CA ILE A 146 -9.99 -10.22 8.72
C ILE A 146 -11.11 -9.32 9.21
N LEU A 147 -10.98 -8.02 8.95
CA LEU A 147 -12.06 -7.06 9.17
C LEU A 147 -13.23 -7.32 8.21
N ILE A 148 -14.44 -7.08 8.67
CA ILE A 148 -15.64 -7.14 7.83
C ILE A 148 -15.72 -5.88 6.97
N ASP A 149 -15.99 -6.04 5.68
CA ASP A 149 -16.12 -4.97 4.67
C ASP A 149 -14.92 -3.99 4.72
N GLN A 150 -15.19 -2.70 4.94
CA GLN A 150 -14.18 -1.65 5.11
C GLN A 150 -13.52 -1.67 6.50
N GLY A 151 -14.04 -2.45 7.44
CA GLY A 151 -13.65 -2.47 8.83
C GLY A 151 -14.09 -1.23 9.63
N GLU A 152 -14.15 -1.37 10.93
CA GLU A 152 -14.40 -0.29 11.86
C GLU A 152 -13.11 0.13 12.59
N TYR A 153 -12.98 1.42 12.95
CA TYR A 153 -11.84 1.91 13.72
C TYR A 153 -11.91 1.51 15.20
N TYR A 154 -13.11 1.51 15.78
CA TYR A 154 -13.34 1.18 17.19
C TYR A 154 -14.13 -0.10 17.33
N SER A 155 -13.73 -0.93 18.29
CA SER A 155 -14.32 -2.25 18.55
C SER A 155 -14.68 -3.00 17.25
N PRO A 156 -13.68 -3.21 16.36
CA PRO A 156 -13.91 -3.78 15.06
C PRO A 156 -14.40 -5.23 15.13
N ARG A 157 -15.11 -5.62 14.08
CA ARG A 157 -15.52 -7.02 13.86
C ARG A 157 -14.42 -7.74 13.09
N PHE A 158 -13.93 -8.84 13.65
CA PHE A 158 -13.00 -9.74 12.97
C PHE A 158 -13.70 -11.05 12.62
N PHE A 159 -13.48 -11.53 11.40
CA PHE A 159 -13.88 -12.85 10.94
C PHE A 159 -12.64 -13.76 10.83
N ASN A 160 -12.70 -14.93 11.47
CA ASN A 160 -11.58 -15.89 11.55
C ASN A 160 -11.79 -17.15 10.70
N GLY A 161 -12.80 -17.14 9.84
CA GLY A 161 -13.19 -18.31 9.01
C GLY A 161 -14.31 -19.14 9.63
N LYS A 162 -14.61 -18.96 10.91
CA LYS A 162 -15.67 -19.64 11.63
C LYS A 162 -16.66 -18.65 12.24
N ASP A 163 -16.14 -17.71 13.02
CA ASP A 163 -16.93 -16.78 13.81
C ASP A 163 -16.58 -15.34 13.46
N THR A 164 -17.56 -14.45 13.57
CA THR A 164 -17.36 -13.00 13.58
C THR A 164 -17.39 -12.51 15.01
N VAL A 165 -16.29 -11.92 15.48
CA VAL A 165 -16.12 -11.49 16.85
C VAL A 165 -15.88 -9.98 16.90
N VAL A 166 -16.63 -9.27 17.76
CA VAL A 166 -16.35 -7.88 18.10
C VAL A 166 -15.21 -7.86 19.12
N VAL A 167 -14.11 -7.17 18.81
CA VAL A 167 -12.95 -7.06 19.71
C VAL A 167 -12.88 -5.62 20.22
N PRO A 168 -13.08 -5.37 21.52
CA PRO A 168 -12.98 -4.03 22.10
C PRO A 168 -11.57 -3.45 21.90
N GLY A 169 -11.46 -2.20 21.44
CA GLY A 169 -10.20 -1.52 21.23
C GLY A 169 -10.17 -0.71 19.94
N TYR A 170 -8.97 -0.29 19.55
CA TYR A 170 -8.72 0.46 18.32
C TYR A 170 -8.08 -0.44 17.25
N ALA A 171 -8.62 -0.41 16.03
CA ALA A 171 -8.31 -1.39 14.98
C ALA A 171 -6.81 -1.56 14.73
N THR A 172 -6.06 -0.47 14.54
CA THR A 172 -4.61 -0.52 14.26
C THR A 172 -3.82 -1.19 15.40
N GLU A 173 -4.20 -0.93 16.66
CA GLU A 173 -3.57 -1.59 17.82
C GLU A 173 -3.88 -3.09 17.82
N LEU A 174 -5.16 -3.44 17.66
CA LEU A 174 -5.61 -4.84 17.65
C LEU A 174 -4.98 -5.66 16.51
N ILE A 175 -4.84 -5.07 15.32
CA ILE A 175 -4.19 -5.71 14.16
C ILE A 175 -2.72 -6.03 14.51
N THR A 176 -2.00 -5.09 15.12
CA THR A 176 -0.61 -5.30 15.55
C THR A 176 -0.49 -6.31 16.69
N GLU A 177 -1.38 -6.27 17.69
CA GLU A 177 -1.42 -7.24 18.78
C GLU A 177 -1.65 -8.67 18.26
N LYS A 178 -2.58 -8.84 17.32
CA LYS A 178 -2.82 -10.13 16.66
C LYS A 178 -1.61 -10.61 15.85
N ALA A 179 -0.86 -9.69 15.21
CA ALA A 179 0.39 -10.03 14.53
C ALA A 179 1.45 -10.53 15.52
N ILE A 180 1.65 -9.86 16.65
CA ILE A 180 2.57 -10.29 17.71
C ILE A 180 2.14 -11.64 18.29
N GLN A 181 0.85 -11.82 18.56
CA GLN A 181 0.31 -13.09 19.03
C GLN A 181 0.58 -14.23 18.04
N LEU A 182 0.44 -14.00 16.73
CA LEU A 182 0.77 -14.98 15.70
C LEU A 182 2.22 -15.46 15.79
N PHE A 183 3.18 -14.53 15.97
CA PHE A 183 4.60 -14.88 16.14
C PHE A 183 4.84 -15.69 17.41
N GLU A 184 4.19 -15.37 18.53
CA GLU A 184 4.28 -16.16 19.77
C GLU A 184 3.70 -17.57 19.58
N GLU A 185 2.54 -17.72 18.94
CA GLU A 185 1.92 -19.02 18.65
C GLU A 185 2.81 -19.89 17.75
N GLN A 186 3.54 -19.28 16.81
CA GLN A 186 4.35 -19.99 15.83
C GLN A 186 5.83 -20.15 16.22
N LYS A 187 6.24 -19.60 17.34
CA LYS A 187 7.66 -19.53 17.76
C LYS A 187 8.37 -20.90 17.81
N ASN A 188 7.66 -21.97 18.08
CA ASN A 188 8.20 -23.35 18.16
C ASN A 188 7.84 -24.20 16.93
N SER A 189 7.19 -23.65 15.90
CA SER A 189 6.77 -24.40 14.72
C SER A 189 7.91 -24.80 13.79
N GLY A 190 9.05 -24.11 13.87
CA GLY A 190 10.18 -24.26 12.96
C GLY A 190 9.90 -23.81 11.51
N LYS A 191 8.72 -23.23 11.24
CA LYS A 191 8.33 -22.72 9.93
C LYS A 191 8.62 -21.23 9.82
N PRO A 192 9.12 -20.74 8.68
CA PRO A 192 9.14 -19.32 8.40
C PRO A 192 7.70 -18.79 8.24
N ILE A 193 7.46 -17.57 8.66
CA ILE A 193 6.13 -16.93 8.65
C ILE A 193 6.04 -16.01 7.45
N PHE A 194 4.93 -16.10 6.69
CA PHE A 194 4.48 -15.07 5.77
C PHE A 194 3.22 -14.42 6.34
N LEU A 195 3.33 -13.17 6.73
CA LEU A 195 2.24 -12.37 7.27
C LEU A 195 1.88 -11.23 6.32
N MET A 196 0.63 -11.19 5.87
CA MET A 196 0.01 -10.01 5.28
C MET A 196 -0.69 -9.23 6.40
N LEU A 197 -0.12 -8.10 6.79
CA LEU A 197 -0.63 -7.20 7.83
C LEU A 197 -1.29 -6.00 7.17
N HIS A 198 -2.61 -5.99 7.16
CA HIS A 198 -3.41 -5.05 6.39
C HIS A 198 -4.15 -4.07 7.30
N GLU A 199 -3.65 -2.86 7.38
CA GLU A 199 -4.27 -1.80 8.16
C GLU A 199 -5.55 -1.27 7.50
N LYS A 200 -6.54 -0.86 8.32
CA LYS A 200 -7.65 -0.03 7.87
C LYS A 200 -7.22 1.43 7.70
N ALA A 201 -6.40 1.91 8.61
CA ALA A 201 -5.92 3.28 8.59
C ALA A 201 -4.95 3.52 7.42
N PRO A 202 -4.94 4.73 6.84
CA PRO A 202 -5.77 5.89 7.12
C PRO A 202 -7.03 6.07 6.26
N HIS A 203 -7.77 5.01 5.93
CA HIS A 203 -9.00 5.08 5.11
C HIS A 203 -10.09 5.98 5.75
N ARG A 204 -10.92 6.62 4.90
CA ARG A 204 -12.12 7.36 5.29
C ARG A 204 -12.96 6.50 6.28
N ASN A 205 -13.49 7.01 7.36
CA ASN A 205 -13.69 8.43 7.70
C ASN A 205 -12.65 9.00 8.71
N TRP A 206 -11.45 8.45 8.76
CA TRP A 206 -10.33 8.97 9.57
C TRP A 206 -10.71 9.22 11.03
N LEU A 207 -11.05 8.17 11.77
CA LEU A 207 -11.30 8.28 13.20
C LEU A 207 -9.98 8.06 13.96
N PRO A 208 -9.35 9.11 14.51
CA PRO A 208 -8.09 8.96 15.24
C PRO A 208 -8.26 8.11 16.50
N ASN A 209 -7.19 7.46 16.94
CA ASN A 209 -7.15 6.87 18.27
C ASN A 209 -7.31 7.96 19.33
N THR A 210 -8.15 7.73 20.34
CA THR A 210 -8.41 8.73 21.39
C THR A 210 -7.15 9.16 22.15
N LYS A 211 -6.13 8.30 22.27
CA LYS A 211 -4.82 8.65 22.83
C LYS A 211 -4.05 9.69 22.02
N ASP A 212 -4.30 9.75 20.69
CA ASP A 212 -3.59 10.65 19.78
C ASP A 212 -4.29 12.01 19.63
N LEU A 213 -5.53 12.15 20.11
CA LEU A 213 -6.30 13.40 19.99
C LEU A 213 -5.60 14.60 20.59
N ASN A 214 -5.02 14.44 21.81
CA ASN A 214 -4.31 15.50 22.49
C ASN A 214 -2.79 15.41 22.36
N ASN A 215 -2.24 14.23 22.02
CA ASN A 215 -0.80 14.02 21.88
C ASN A 215 -0.28 14.58 20.54
N VAL A 216 -1.12 14.59 19.51
CA VAL A 216 -0.84 15.21 18.20
C VAL A 216 -1.63 16.51 18.11
N LYS A 217 -0.95 17.64 18.39
CA LYS A 217 -1.61 18.96 18.34
C LYS A 217 -2.16 19.26 16.94
N ASP A 218 -3.37 19.79 16.90
CA ASP A 218 -3.92 20.35 15.66
C ASP A 218 -3.07 21.52 15.17
N LYS A 219 -2.87 21.54 13.87
CA LYS A 219 -2.14 22.63 13.20
C LYS A 219 -2.80 22.98 11.87
N GLU A 220 -2.48 24.15 11.37
CA GLU A 220 -2.77 24.51 10.00
C GLU A 220 -1.69 23.94 9.07
N PHE A 221 -2.14 23.37 7.97
CA PHE A 221 -1.26 22.78 6.97
C PHE A 221 -1.13 23.71 5.76
N PRO A 222 0.07 23.77 5.12
CA PRO A 222 0.21 24.51 3.88
C PRO A 222 -0.71 23.91 2.81
N LEU A 223 -1.46 24.77 2.14
CA LEU A 223 -2.32 24.36 1.03
C LEU A 223 -1.44 23.87 -0.13
N PRO A 224 -1.80 22.75 -0.78
CA PRO A 224 -1.17 22.37 -2.05
C PRO A 224 -1.25 23.51 -3.08
N LYS A 225 -0.25 23.65 -3.93
CA LYS A 225 -0.24 24.69 -4.98
C LYS A 225 -1.45 24.63 -5.91
N THR A 226 -2.03 23.45 -6.06
CA THR A 226 -3.20 23.16 -6.90
C THR A 226 -4.52 23.15 -6.12
N PHE A 227 -4.52 23.60 -4.86
CA PHE A 227 -5.71 23.50 -4.00
C PHE A 227 -6.94 24.25 -4.57
N PHE A 228 -6.71 25.36 -5.28
CA PHE A 228 -7.73 26.15 -5.97
C PHE A 228 -7.70 25.94 -7.49
N ASP A 229 -7.39 24.74 -7.97
CA ASP A 229 -7.41 24.40 -9.39
C ASP A 229 -8.83 24.59 -9.96
N ASP A 230 -8.95 25.29 -11.09
CA ASP A 230 -10.20 25.56 -11.77
C ASP A 230 -10.54 24.54 -12.86
N TYR A 231 -9.64 23.57 -13.08
CA TYR A 231 -9.74 22.50 -14.09
C TYR A 231 -9.88 23.01 -15.53
N SER A 232 -9.65 24.29 -15.82
CA SER A 232 -9.97 24.95 -17.10
C SER A 232 -9.33 24.30 -18.32
N THR A 233 -8.21 23.57 -18.15
CA THR A 233 -7.54 22.85 -19.23
C THR A 233 -7.85 21.35 -19.26
N ARG A 234 -8.56 20.83 -18.25
CA ARG A 234 -8.79 19.39 -18.04
C ARG A 234 -9.89 18.84 -18.94
N SER A 235 -9.96 17.52 -18.98
CA SER A 235 -11.13 16.80 -19.52
C SER A 235 -12.37 17.03 -18.66
N GLN A 236 -13.54 16.69 -19.22
CA GLN A 236 -14.79 16.74 -18.47
C GLN A 236 -14.80 15.82 -17.24
N ALA A 237 -13.92 14.81 -17.19
CA ALA A 237 -13.78 13.93 -16.04
C ALA A 237 -13.44 14.69 -14.75
N ALA A 238 -12.57 15.71 -14.83
CA ALA A 238 -12.20 16.53 -13.67
C ALA A 238 -13.36 17.39 -13.12
N PHE A 239 -14.33 17.73 -13.95
CA PHE A 239 -15.53 18.50 -13.56
C PHE A 239 -16.64 17.63 -12.97
N LYS A 240 -16.83 16.41 -13.49
CA LYS A 240 -17.93 15.52 -13.13
C LYS A 240 -17.77 14.88 -11.77
N GLN A 241 -16.52 14.63 -11.34
CA GLN A 241 -16.25 13.97 -10.07
C GLN A 241 -16.66 14.84 -8.87
N ASP A 242 -17.01 14.21 -7.75
CA ASP A 242 -17.42 14.88 -6.52
C ASP A 242 -16.42 14.72 -5.34
N MET A 243 -15.19 14.28 -5.61
CA MET A 243 -14.13 14.13 -4.60
C MET A 243 -13.55 15.46 -4.10
N ARG A 244 -14.28 16.55 -4.20
CA ARG A 244 -13.82 17.87 -3.77
C ARG A 244 -13.93 18.02 -2.26
N ILE A 245 -12.94 18.66 -1.64
CA ILE A 245 -12.98 18.97 -0.19
C ILE A 245 -14.21 19.79 0.17
N GLU A 246 -14.70 20.64 -0.75
CA GLU A 246 -15.96 21.36 -0.55
C GLU A 246 -17.17 20.44 -0.31
N ASN A 247 -17.15 19.23 -0.90
CA ASN A 247 -18.22 18.24 -0.81
C ASN A 247 -18.13 17.33 0.43
N MET A 248 -17.06 17.45 1.24
CA MET A 248 -16.93 16.67 2.46
C MET A 248 -18.08 16.91 3.42
N PHE A 249 -18.57 15.83 4.03
CA PHE A 249 -19.62 15.85 5.03
C PHE A 249 -19.14 16.44 6.34
N LEU A 250 -19.86 17.44 6.86
CA LEU A 250 -19.52 18.08 8.14
C LEU A 250 -19.55 17.07 9.30
N GLY A 251 -20.57 16.21 9.36
CA GLY A 251 -20.71 15.21 10.41
C GLY A 251 -19.72 14.06 10.23
N TYR A 252 -19.84 13.32 9.14
CA TYR A 252 -19.10 12.08 8.92
C TYR A 252 -17.61 12.29 8.70
N ASP A 253 -17.23 13.22 7.81
CA ASP A 253 -15.82 13.45 7.46
C ASP A 253 -15.11 14.37 8.47
N LEU A 254 -15.79 15.42 8.94
CA LEU A 254 -15.18 16.50 9.72
C LEU A 254 -15.57 16.50 11.20
N LYS A 255 -16.41 15.53 11.64
CA LYS A 255 -16.81 15.25 13.02
C LYS A 255 -17.52 16.42 13.72
N VAL A 256 -18.19 17.28 12.95
CA VAL A 256 -19.08 18.30 13.53
C VAL A 256 -20.33 17.62 14.08
N TYR A 257 -20.66 17.87 15.33
CA TYR A 257 -21.91 17.39 15.93
C TYR A 257 -23.09 18.19 15.37
N LEU A 258 -23.70 17.66 14.30
CA LEU A 258 -24.84 18.29 13.66
C LEU A 258 -26.04 18.34 14.59
N LYS A 259 -26.68 19.50 14.68
CA LYS A 259 -27.89 19.67 15.49
C LYS A 259 -29.11 19.02 14.83
N GLN A 260 -29.15 18.99 13.51
CA GLN A 260 -30.19 18.38 12.68
C GLN A 260 -29.61 17.98 11.31
N ALA A 261 -30.26 17.04 10.62
CA ALA A 261 -29.79 16.52 9.33
C ALA A 261 -29.60 17.60 8.24
N LYS A 262 -30.45 18.64 8.24
CA LYS A 262 -30.36 19.75 7.27
C LYS A 262 -29.12 20.63 7.46
N ASP A 263 -28.41 20.53 8.58
CA ASP A 263 -27.15 21.27 8.82
C ASP A 263 -25.99 20.66 8.04
N GLU A 264 -26.16 19.47 7.46
CA GLU A 264 -25.16 18.85 6.59
C GLU A 264 -25.08 19.59 5.25
N THR A 265 -23.86 20.05 4.90
CA THR A 265 -23.57 20.77 3.66
C THR A 265 -22.81 19.96 2.64
N GLY A 266 -22.26 18.81 3.04
CA GLY A 266 -21.53 17.91 2.16
C GLY A 266 -22.44 17.29 1.09
N THR A 267 -21.85 17.03 -0.08
CA THR A 267 -22.53 16.43 -1.23
C THR A 267 -21.82 15.22 -1.81
N GLY A 268 -20.69 14.84 -1.21
CA GLY A 268 -19.81 13.77 -1.69
C GLY A 268 -20.44 12.38 -1.58
N GLY A 269 -20.99 11.89 -2.68
CA GLY A 269 -21.71 10.63 -2.80
C GLY A 269 -23.20 10.74 -2.52
N ASP A 270 -23.95 9.72 -2.92
CA ASP A 270 -25.42 9.73 -2.98
C ASP A 270 -26.18 9.69 -1.63
N SER A 271 -25.48 9.92 -0.50
CA SER A 271 -26.03 9.50 0.80
C SER A 271 -26.17 10.63 1.83
N ARG A 272 -26.49 11.85 1.41
CA ARG A 272 -26.66 13.01 2.30
C ARG A 272 -27.54 12.72 3.55
N ASN A 273 -28.60 11.97 3.39
CA ASN A 273 -29.51 11.61 4.49
C ASN A 273 -28.91 10.61 5.49
N ASN A 274 -27.94 9.82 5.08
CA ASN A 274 -27.31 8.79 5.91
C ASN A 274 -26.08 9.31 6.67
N SER A 275 -25.40 10.35 6.17
CA SER A 275 -24.19 10.90 6.80
C SER A 275 -24.42 11.41 8.22
N PHE A 276 -25.64 11.93 8.50
CA PHE A 276 -26.06 12.34 9.84
C PHE A 276 -26.04 11.20 10.86
N THR A 277 -26.36 9.97 10.43
CA THR A 277 -26.43 8.79 11.32
C THR A 277 -25.12 8.02 11.39
N TRP A 278 -24.26 8.12 10.36
CA TRP A 278 -23.05 7.32 10.25
C TRP A 278 -22.02 7.61 11.35
N LEU A 279 -21.75 8.88 11.64
CA LEU A 279 -20.84 9.22 12.74
C LEU A 279 -21.37 8.66 14.07
N GLY A 280 -22.69 8.76 14.33
CA GLY A 280 -23.30 8.20 15.53
C GLY A 280 -23.10 6.68 15.65
N ALA A 281 -23.25 5.96 14.55
CA ALA A 281 -23.02 4.52 14.49
C ALA A 281 -21.55 4.16 14.83
N ASP A 282 -20.58 4.88 14.25
CA ASP A 282 -19.16 4.68 14.56
C ASP A 282 -18.85 4.98 16.04
N LEU A 283 -19.37 6.09 16.56
CA LEU A 283 -19.15 6.50 17.96
C LEU A 283 -19.81 5.55 18.96
N SER A 284 -20.90 4.87 18.59
CA SER A 284 -21.55 3.86 19.44
C SER A 284 -20.69 2.63 19.71
N ARG A 285 -19.64 2.43 18.92
CA ARG A 285 -18.66 1.32 19.07
C ARG A 285 -17.56 1.63 20.10
N MET A 286 -17.47 2.88 20.54
CA MET A 286 -16.51 3.31 21.57
C MET A 286 -16.97 2.86 22.96
N ASN A 287 -16.00 2.49 23.82
CA ASN A 287 -16.29 2.35 25.23
C ASN A 287 -16.50 3.73 25.90
N LYS A 288 -16.88 3.73 27.16
CA LYS A 288 -17.21 4.96 27.87
C LYS A 288 -16.04 5.95 27.96
N GLU A 289 -14.84 5.45 28.24
CA GLU A 289 -13.62 6.25 28.35
C GLU A 289 -13.24 6.86 27.01
N GLN A 290 -13.27 6.07 25.95
CA GLN A 290 -13.02 6.52 24.57
C GLN A 290 -14.03 7.59 24.16
N ARG A 291 -15.31 7.38 24.49
CA ARG A 291 -16.37 8.34 24.16
C ARG A 291 -16.20 9.67 24.91
N VAL A 292 -15.81 9.65 26.18
CA VAL A 292 -15.54 10.86 26.96
C VAL A 292 -14.37 11.63 26.36
N ALA A 293 -13.25 10.97 26.07
CA ALA A 293 -12.07 11.61 25.46
C ALA A 293 -12.41 12.19 24.07
N TRP A 294 -13.20 11.46 23.28
CA TRP A 294 -13.68 11.91 21.98
C TRP A 294 -14.53 13.17 22.08
N ASP A 295 -15.55 13.17 22.95
CA ASP A 295 -16.45 14.30 23.14
C ASP A 295 -15.72 15.55 23.67
N GLN A 296 -14.78 15.37 24.58
CA GLN A 296 -13.93 16.46 25.09
C GLN A 296 -13.12 17.15 23.99
N TYR A 297 -12.70 16.41 22.96
CA TYR A 297 -11.92 16.95 21.86
C TYR A 297 -12.80 17.55 20.75
N TYR A 298 -13.83 16.83 20.27
CA TYR A 298 -14.60 17.26 19.09
C TYR A 298 -15.74 18.22 19.39
N LYS A 299 -16.28 18.23 20.63
CA LYS A 299 -17.37 19.15 20.99
C LYS A 299 -16.93 20.62 20.93
N PRO A 300 -15.79 21.04 21.49
CA PRO A 300 -15.30 22.42 21.32
C PRO A 300 -15.10 22.83 19.86
N ILE A 301 -14.64 21.89 19.01
CA ILE A 301 -14.47 22.15 17.56
C ILE A 301 -15.84 22.41 16.91
N SER A 302 -16.85 21.61 17.25
CA SER A 302 -18.21 21.78 16.76
C SER A 302 -18.84 23.11 17.24
N ASP A 303 -18.63 23.46 18.51
CA ASP A 303 -19.13 24.73 19.08
C ASP A 303 -18.47 25.94 18.40
N ALA A 304 -17.15 25.86 18.14
CA ALA A 304 -16.42 26.88 17.41
C ALA A 304 -16.89 27.02 15.95
N TYR A 305 -17.17 25.90 15.26
CA TYR A 305 -17.73 25.90 13.92
C TYR A 305 -19.07 26.68 13.88
N TYR A 306 -20.00 26.39 14.81
CA TYR A 306 -21.31 27.06 14.86
C TYR A 306 -21.21 28.52 15.27
N SER A 307 -20.23 28.88 16.08
CA SER A 307 -19.99 30.27 16.50
C SER A 307 -19.38 31.12 15.38
N ASN A 308 -18.39 30.57 14.66
CA ASN A 308 -17.65 31.30 13.63
C ASN A 308 -18.33 31.24 12.25
N LYS A 309 -19.07 30.18 11.95
CA LYS A 309 -19.77 29.94 10.68
C LYS A 309 -18.93 30.32 9.45
N PRO A 310 -17.77 29.69 9.26
CA PRO A 310 -16.92 30.01 8.11
C PRO A 310 -17.67 29.79 6.80
N ILE A 311 -17.44 30.65 5.79
CA ILE A 311 -18.06 30.57 4.46
C ILE A 311 -17.01 30.69 3.36
N GLY A 312 -17.36 30.29 2.14
CA GLY A 312 -16.51 30.42 0.97
C GLY A 312 -15.11 29.82 1.17
N THR A 313 -14.08 30.58 0.88
CA THR A 313 -12.67 30.14 0.99
C THR A 313 -12.26 29.76 2.43
N ASP A 314 -12.80 30.47 3.44
CA ASP A 314 -12.48 30.16 4.83
C ASP A 314 -13.09 28.82 5.27
N LEU A 315 -14.30 28.51 4.82
CA LEU A 315 -14.92 27.19 5.03
C LEU A 315 -14.08 26.10 4.35
N LEU A 316 -13.63 26.32 3.12
CA LEU A 316 -12.84 25.34 2.38
C LEU A 316 -11.49 25.08 3.07
N LYS A 317 -10.78 26.13 3.54
CA LYS A 317 -9.56 25.99 4.33
C LYS A 317 -9.80 25.28 5.67
N TRP A 318 -10.91 25.61 6.34
CA TRP A 318 -11.30 24.96 7.59
C TRP A 318 -11.57 23.47 7.38
N LYS A 319 -12.33 23.09 6.34
CA LYS A 319 -12.58 21.67 5.97
C LYS A 319 -11.27 20.93 5.71
N TYR A 320 -10.37 21.54 4.93
CA TYR A 320 -9.05 20.97 4.63
C TYR A 320 -8.24 20.71 5.90
N ASN A 321 -8.12 21.71 6.80
CA ASN A 321 -7.35 21.55 8.02
C ASN A 321 -7.96 20.49 8.97
N ARG A 322 -9.29 20.42 9.09
CA ARG A 322 -9.95 19.36 9.87
C ARG A 322 -9.66 17.97 9.31
N TYR A 323 -9.85 17.81 8.00
CA TYR A 323 -9.52 16.59 7.30
C TYR A 323 -8.07 16.16 7.51
N MET A 324 -7.12 17.07 7.28
CA MET A 324 -5.69 16.78 7.40
C MET A 324 -5.29 16.39 8.83
N ASN A 325 -5.81 17.09 9.85
CA ASN A 325 -5.51 16.75 11.24
C ASN A 325 -5.99 15.34 11.60
N ASP A 326 -7.19 14.97 11.20
CA ASP A 326 -7.73 13.65 11.50
C ASP A 326 -7.03 12.54 10.70
N TYR A 327 -6.79 12.75 9.40
CA TYR A 327 -6.04 11.84 8.54
C TYR A 327 -4.64 11.55 9.09
N LEU A 328 -3.88 12.59 9.44
CA LEU A 328 -2.51 12.43 9.91
C LEU A 328 -2.41 11.81 11.31
N LYS A 329 -3.42 12.00 12.18
CA LYS A 329 -3.49 11.28 13.46
C LYS A 329 -3.68 9.76 13.24
N THR A 330 -4.43 9.35 12.21
CA THR A 330 -4.55 7.93 11.88
C THR A 330 -3.25 7.37 11.29
N VAL A 331 -2.51 8.16 10.49
CA VAL A 331 -1.15 7.80 10.02
C VAL A 331 -0.19 7.64 11.18
N LYS A 332 -0.23 8.56 12.17
CA LYS A 332 0.61 8.45 13.38
C LYS A 332 0.36 7.14 14.13
N SER A 333 -0.89 6.74 14.24
CA SER A 333 -1.24 5.47 14.88
C SER A 333 -0.66 4.27 14.13
N VAL A 334 -0.62 4.30 12.80
CA VAL A 334 0.04 3.26 11.99
C VAL A 334 1.55 3.23 12.27
N ASP A 335 2.23 4.39 12.24
CA ASP A 335 3.66 4.47 12.50
C ASP A 335 4.03 3.90 13.87
N ASP A 336 3.30 4.29 14.92
CA ASP A 336 3.53 3.81 16.29
C ASP A 336 3.35 2.29 16.41
N ASN A 337 2.36 1.73 15.75
CA ASN A 337 2.07 0.31 15.82
C ASN A 337 3.04 -0.53 14.98
N VAL A 338 3.51 -0.02 13.84
CA VAL A 338 4.65 -0.61 13.12
C VAL A 338 5.90 -0.60 13.99
N GLY A 339 6.13 0.49 14.74
CA GLY A 339 7.22 0.57 15.72
C GLY A 339 7.16 -0.52 16.78
N LYS A 340 5.99 -0.77 17.37
CA LYS A 340 5.77 -1.85 18.35
C LYS A 340 6.09 -3.23 17.77
N LEU A 341 5.64 -3.50 16.55
CA LEU A 341 5.93 -4.75 15.86
C LEU A 341 7.44 -4.92 15.63
N MET A 342 8.11 -3.88 15.14
CA MET A 342 9.56 -3.90 14.91
C MET A 342 10.35 -4.11 16.22
N GLU A 343 9.92 -3.48 17.31
CA GLU A 343 10.51 -3.66 18.64
C GLU A 343 10.35 -5.11 19.13
N TYR A 344 9.16 -5.69 18.96
CA TYR A 344 8.91 -7.09 19.27
C TYR A 344 9.84 -8.03 18.49
N LEU A 345 9.97 -7.82 17.17
CA LEU A 345 10.86 -8.63 16.32
C LEU A 345 12.31 -8.54 16.80
N LYS A 346 12.78 -7.32 17.09
CA LYS A 346 14.15 -7.08 17.59
C LYS A 346 14.41 -7.76 18.94
N LYS A 347 13.47 -7.62 19.89
CA LYS A 347 13.57 -8.23 21.23
C LYS A 347 13.67 -9.75 21.17
N ASN A 348 13.05 -10.37 20.18
CA ASN A 348 13.04 -11.81 19.99
C ASN A 348 14.11 -12.30 18.97
N GLY A 349 14.98 -11.41 18.46
CA GLY A 349 16.04 -11.75 17.50
C GLY A 349 15.53 -12.17 16.12
N LEU A 350 14.24 -11.91 15.82
CA LEU A 350 13.60 -12.25 14.55
C LEU A 350 13.91 -11.23 13.46
N ASP A 351 14.26 -10.00 13.83
CA ASP A 351 14.57 -8.89 12.93
C ASP A 351 15.72 -9.22 11.96
N LYS A 352 16.68 -10.05 12.38
CA LYS A 352 17.87 -10.41 11.57
C LYS A 352 17.52 -11.24 10.34
N ASN A 353 16.45 -12.03 10.37
CA ASN A 353 16.02 -12.89 9.26
C ASN A 353 14.54 -12.62 8.91
N THR A 354 14.16 -11.35 8.83
CA THR A 354 12.81 -10.92 8.44
C THR A 354 12.90 -9.88 7.33
N LEU A 355 12.25 -10.17 6.20
CA LEU A 355 11.95 -9.18 5.17
C LEU A 355 10.69 -8.41 5.59
N ILE A 356 10.82 -7.11 5.78
CA ILE A 356 9.71 -6.19 6.02
C ILE A 356 9.48 -5.37 4.77
N ILE A 357 8.23 -5.35 4.28
CA ILE A 357 7.76 -4.53 3.17
C ILE A 357 6.63 -3.66 3.70
N TYR A 358 6.73 -2.35 3.53
CA TYR A 358 5.66 -1.41 3.83
C TYR A 358 5.20 -0.68 2.56
N THR A 359 3.89 -0.64 2.35
CA THR A 359 3.27 0.03 1.21
C THR A 359 1.81 0.44 1.52
N SER A 360 1.15 1.10 0.58
CA SER A 360 -0.29 1.34 0.56
C SER A 360 -0.93 0.63 -0.63
N ASP A 361 -2.22 0.33 -0.53
CA ASP A 361 -2.96 -0.27 -1.65
C ASP A 361 -3.18 0.70 -2.81
N GLN A 362 -3.24 2.02 -2.56
CA GLN A 362 -3.15 3.10 -3.55
C GLN A 362 -2.65 4.40 -2.90
N GLY A 363 -2.40 5.42 -3.72
CA GLY A 363 -2.18 6.78 -3.26
C GLY A 363 -3.48 7.46 -2.83
N PHE A 364 -3.37 8.72 -2.39
CA PHE A 364 -4.51 9.48 -1.87
C PHE A 364 -4.28 10.98 -2.03
N PHE A 365 -5.32 11.73 -2.45
CA PHE A 365 -5.25 13.18 -2.54
C PHE A 365 -5.34 13.83 -1.16
N LEU A 366 -4.37 14.67 -0.85
CA LEU A 366 -4.31 15.46 0.38
C LEU A 366 -4.51 16.96 0.06
N GLY A 367 -5.55 17.26 -0.70
CA GLY A 367 -5.90 18.61 -1.13
C GLY A 367 -5.32 19.03 -2.47
N GLU A 368 -4.47 18.21 -3.11
CA GLU A 368 -4.05 18.47 -4.50
C GLU A 368 -5.31 18.55 -5.39
N HIS A 369 -5.37 19.57 -6.25
CA HIS A 369 -6.55 19.89 -7.08
C HIS A 369 -7.83 20.22 -6.31
N GLY A 370 -7.73 20.51 -5.00
CA GLY A 370 -8.88 20.66 -4.10
C GLY A 370 -9.60 19.35 -3.78
N TRP A 371 -8.96 18.21 -4.01
CA TRP A 371 -9.56 16.87 -3.89
C TRP A 371 -9.11 16.11 -2.63
N TYR A 372 -9.92 15.14 -2.26
CA TYR A 372 -9.61 14.01 -1.38
C TYR A 372 -9.99 12.71 -2.10
N ASP A 373 -9.78 11.54 -1.50
CA ASP A 373 -9.99 10.24 -2.12
C ASP A 373 -8.91 9.86 -3.16
N LYS A 374 -9.15 8.98 -4.11
CA LYS A 374 -8.20 8.34 -5.03
C LYS A 374 -8.78 8.21 -6.45
N ARG A 375 -8.56 7.10 -7.15
CA ARG A 375 -9.19 6.64 -8.42
C ARG A 375 -8.51 7.15 -9.68
N PHE A 376 -8.31 8.45 -9.83
CA PHE A 376 -7.66 9.02 -11.01
C PHE A 376 -6.21 8.55 -11.19
N MET A 377 -5.76 8.52 -12.45
CA MET A 377 -4.36 8.26 -12.80
C MET A 377 -3.40 9.44 -12.50
N TYR A 378 -3.80 10.45 -11.74
CA TYR A 378 -2.90 11.54 -11.30
C TYR A 378 -1.91 11.04 -10.24
N GLU A 379 -0.71 11.67 -10.19
CA GLU A 379 0.38 11.21 -9.31
C GLU A 379 -0.06 11.01 -7.84
N PRO A 380 -0.85 11.90 -7.18
CA PRO A 380 -1.22 11.70 -5.79
C PRO A 380 -2.03 10.41 -5.53
N SER A 381 -2.88 10.01 -6.46
CA SER A 381 -3.67 8.77 -6.40
C SER A 381 -2.92 7.55 -6.89
N LEU A 382 -2.05 7.72 -7.91
CA LEU A 382 -1.33 6.65 -8.58
C LEU A 382 -0.11 6.18 -7.77
N GLN A 383 0.61 7.12 -7.12
CA GLN A 383 1.84 6.86 -6.36
C GLN A 383 1.55 6.30 -4.98
N ILE A 384 2.32 5.28 -4.58
CA ILE A 384 2.29 4.68 -3.26
C ILE A 384 3.64 4.83 -2.55
N PRO A 385 3.69 4.92 -1.22
CA PRO A 385 4.92 4.68 -0.48
C PRO A 385 5.35 3.22 -0.68
N LEU A 386 6.64 2.98 -0.86
CA LEU A 386 7.18 1.63 -0.90
C LEU A 386 8.58 1.63 -0.31
N VAL A 387 8.72 0.99 0.84
CA VAL A 387 9.99 0.79 1.52
C VAL A 387 10.14 -0.67 1.93
N MET A 388 11.37 -1.18 1.88
CA MET A 388 11.69 -2.56 2.23
C MET A 388 12.97 -2.62 3.03
N SER A 389 13.03 -3.50 4.04
CA SER A 389 14.25 -3.83 4.75
C SER A 389 14.41 -5.34 4.90
N TYR A 390 15.62 -5.84 4.69
CA TYR A 390 15.99 -7.23 4.92
C TYR A 390 17.47 -7.28 5.26
N PRO A 391 17.83 -7.37 6.55
CA PRO A 391 19.20 -7.32 7.00
C PRO A 391 20.10 -8.35 6.32
N GLY A 392 21.27 -7.91 5.83
CA GLY A 392 22.20 -8.77 5.10
C GLY A 392 21.88 -9.05 3.63
N HIS A 393 20.64 -8.78 3.19
CA HIS A 393 20.16 -9.05 1.82
C HIS A 393 19.82 -7.78 1.05
N ILE A 394 19.27 -6.77 1.70
CA ILE A 394 19.04 -5.43 1.14
C ILE A 394 20.10 -4.49 1.75
N LYS A 395 20.86 -3.81 0.88
CA LYS A 395 21.80 -2.78 1.32
C LYS A 395 21.02 -1.61 1.94
N GLU A 396 21.51 -1.10 3.07
CA GLU A 396 20.90 0.03 3.78
C GLU A 396 21.01 1.34 2.99
N ASN A 397 20.09 2.26 3.24
CA ASN A 397 20.05 3.64 2.72
C ASN A 397 20.01 3.73 1.18
N ILE A 398 19.35 2.78 0.49
CA ILE A 398 19.15 2.88 -0.96
C ILE A 398 17.93 3.75 -1.25
N THR A 399 18.09 4.71 -2.16
CA THR A 399 16.98 5.41 -2.82
C THR A 399 16.96 5.04 -4.29
N GLU A 400 15.88 4.37 -4.74
CA GLU A 400 15.72 3.91 -6.12
C GLU A 400 14.66 4.75 -6.86
N ASN A 401 14.99 5.15 -8.10
CA ASN A 401 14.14 5.99 -8.96
C ASN A 401 13.56 5.23 -10.16
N ALA A 402 13.72 3.92 -10.22
CA ALA A 402 13.10 3.10 -11.24
C ALA A 402 11.56 3.14 -11.13
N LEU A 403 10.88 3.03 -12.27
CA LEU A 403 9.43 2.90 -12.29
C LEU A 403 9.03 1.50 -11.85
N VAL A 404 8.37 1.37 -10.71
CA VAL A 404 7.88 0.09 -10.18
C VAL A 404 6.38 0.14 -9.94
N GLN A 405 5.72 -1.02 -9.94
CA GLN A 405 4.28 -1.11 -9.72
C GLN A 405 3.94 -2.20 -8.70
N ASN A 406 2.75 -2.12 -8.09
CA ASN A 406 2.25 -3.12 -7.14
C ASN A 406 2.28 -4.56 -7.69
N VAL A 407 2.12 -4.75 -8.98
CA VAL A 407 2.22 -6.05 -9.66
C VAL A 407 3.61 -6.70 -9.54
N ASP A 408 4.65 -5.91 -9.22
CA ASP A 408 6.04 -6.39 -9.06
C ASP A 408 6.29 -7.01 -7.68
N LEU A 409 5.38 -6.84 -6.69
CA LEU A 409 5.64 -7.25 -5.32
C LEU A 409 5.51 -8.76 -5.09
N ALA A 410 4.48 -9.41 -5.66
CA ALA A 410 4.36 -10.87 -5.55
C ALA A 410 5.60 -11.61 -6.12
N PRO A 411 6.09 -11.31 -7.35
CA PRO A 411 7.33 -11.90 -7.85
C PRO A 411 8.57 -11.54 -7.01
N THR A 412 8.60 -10.36 -6.39
CA THR A 412 9.69 -9.96 -5.48
C THR A 412 9.72 -10.80 -4.22
N ILE A 413 8.57 -11.00 -3.59
CA ILE A 413 8.44 -11.82 -2.38
C ILE A 413 8.82 -13.27 -2.66
N LEU A 414 8.36 -13.85 -3.79
CA LEU A 414 8.74 -15.20 -4.18
C LEU A 414 10.26 -15.33 -4.37
N LYS A 415 10.90 -14.37 -5.06
CA LYS A 415 12.36 -14.38 -5.25
C LYS A 415 13.11 -14.23 -3.94
N ALA A 416 12.67 -13.36 -3.04
CA ALA A 416 13.26 -13.19 -1.71
C ALA A 416 13.11 -14.46 -0.84
N ALA A 417 12.05 -15.25 -1.06
CA ALA A 417 11.83 -16.55 -0.44
C ALA A 417 12.63 -17.69 -1.10
N GLY A 418 13.47 -17.39 -2.11
CA GLY A 418 14.21 -18.40 -2.87
C GLY A 418 13.37 -19.24 -3.83
N LEU A 419 12.20 -18.74 -4.24
CA LEU A 419 11.25 -19.46 -5.10
C LEU A 419 11.27 -18.96 -6.54
N PRO A 420 10.93 -19.81 -7.52
CA PRO A 420 10.74 -19.38 -8.90
C PRO A 420 9.50 -18.46 -9.00
N VAL A 421 9.56 -17.50 -9.93
CA VAL A 421 8.40 -16.69 -10.28
C VAL A 421 7.58 -17.44 -11.34
N PRO A 422 6.28 -17.68 -11.11
CA PRO A 422 5.40 -18.29 -12.10
C PRO A 422 5.29 -17.46 -13.37
N ASN A 423 5.20 -18.14 -14.53
CA ASN A 423 5.17 -17.48 -15.85
C ASN A 423 3.91 -16.66 -16.10
N ASP A 424 2.84 -16.89 -15.35
CA ASP A 424 1.57 -16.17 -15.45
C ASP A 424 1.53 -14.88 -14.60
N MET A 425 2.54 -14.63 -13.76
CA MET A 425 2.74 -13.33 -13.12
C MET A 425 3.27 -12.32 -14.13
N GLN A 426 2.67 -11.12 -14.14
CA GLN A 426 2.98 -10.07 -15.11
C GLN A 426 4.00 -9.04 -14.60
N GLY A 427 4.28 -9.05 -13.30
CA GLY A 427 5.27 -8.19 -12.66
C GLY A 427 6.71 -8.71 -12.78
N ASN A 428 7.67 -7.84 -12.47
CA ASN A 428 9.09 -8.16 -12.40
C ASN A 428 9.60 -8.08 -10.97
N SER A 429 10.42 -9.04 -10.54
CA SER A 429 11.01 -8.99 -9.20
C SER A 429 11.90 -7.76 -9.00
N LEU A 430 11.75 -7.07 -7.86
CA LEU A 430 12.58 -5.93 -7.44
C LEU A 430 13.91 -6.34 -6.81
N THR A 431 14.17 -7.63 -6.60
CA THR A 431 15.42 -8.12 -5.99
C THR A 431 16.71 -7.65 -6.67
N PRO A 432 16.74 -7.35 -7.99
CA PRO A 432 17.95 -6.77 -8.60
C PRO A 432 18.38 -5.41 -8.03
N PHE A 433 17.46 -4.67 -7.40
CA PHE A 433 17.78 -3.38 -6.76
C PHE A 433 18.35 -3.52 -5.34
N PHE A 434 18.25 -4.69 -4.71
CA PHE A 434 18.61 -4.91 -3.31
C PHE A 434 20.10 -4.63 -3.00
N SER A 435 20.96 -4.80 -3.99
CA SER A 435 22.39 -4.49 -3.86
C SER A 435 22.74 -3.01 -3.97
N GLY A 436 21.77 -2.16 -4.37
CA GLY A 436 21.99 -0.74 -4.70
C GLY A 436 22.78 -0.53 -6.00
N GLN A 437 23.00 -1.57 -6.78
CA GLN A 437 23.64 -1.46 -8.08
C GLN A 437 22.65 -1.08 -9.17
N LYS A 438 23.13 -0.34 -10.19
CA LYS A 438 22.29 0.07 -11.33
C LYS A 438 21.80 -1.15 -12.12
N VAL A 439 20.49 -1.30 -12.22
CA VAL A 439 19.85 -2.32 -13.05
C VAL A 439 19.85 -1.86 -14.52
N LYS A 440 20.57 -2.57 -15.40
CA LYS A 440 20.78 -2.15 -16.79
C LYS A 440 19.52 -2.20 -17.66
N LYS A 441 18.63 -3.16 -17.41
CA LYS A 441 17.38 -3.35 -18.18
C LYS A 441 16.20 -3.37 -17.21
N TRP A 442 15.43 -2.31 -17.21
CA TRP A 442 14.21 -2.18 -16.44
C TRP A 442 13.13 -1.47 -17.26
N LYS A 443 11.86 -1.62 -16.88
CA LYS A 443 10.75 -0.96 -17.57
C LYS A 443 10.88 0.57 -17.46
N ASP A 444 10.60 1.25 -18.55
CA ASP A 444 10.63 2.72 -18.70
C ASP A 444 9.24 3.34 -18.82
N LYS A 445 8.22 2.50 -18.83
CA LYS A 445 6.81 2.88 -18.96
C LYS A 445 5.91 1.91 -18.19
N LEU A 446 4.78 2.44 -17.71
CA LEU A 446 3.80 1.75 -16.91
C LEU A 446 2.44 1.79 -17.62
N TYR A 447 1.66 0.71 -17.46
CA TYR A 447 0.27 0.60 -17.87
C TYR A 447 -0.63 0.76 -16.65
N TYR A 448 -1.76 1.47 -16.81
CA TYR A 448 -2.79 1.69 -15.82
C TYR A 448 -4.17 1.52 -16.44
N HIS A 449 -5.12 0.95 -15.67
CA HIS A 449 -6.51 0.86 -16.09
C HIS A 449 -7.45 0.89 -14.88
N TYR A 450 -8.37 1.86 -14.85
CA TYR A 450 -9.44 2.05 -13.87
C TYR A 450 -10.79 1.77 -14.53
N TYR A 451 -11.67 0.98 -13.85
CA TYR A 451 -12.83 0.36 -14.48
C TYR A 451 -14.18 0.81 -13.92
N GLU A 452 -14.21 1.57 -12.83
CA GLU A 452 -15.45 1.98 -12.16
C GLU A 452 -15.92 3.36 -12.62
N ASN A 453 -17.24 3.62 -12.48
CA ASN A 453 -17.84 4.95 -12.61
C ASN A 453 -19.06 5.06 -11.66
N THR A 454 -18.92 4.59 -10.44
CA THR A 454 -20.01 4.53 -9.44
C THR A 454 -19.77 5.56 -8.35
N VAL A 455 -18.99 5.24 -7.35
CA VAL A 455 -18.67 6.14 -6.25
C VAL A 455 -17.81 7.30 -6.75
N HIS A 456 -18.16 8.52 -6.37
CA HIS A 456 -17.50 9.77 -6.75
C HIS A 456 -17.50 10.12 -8.25
N HIS A 457 -18.25 9.42 -9.09
CA HIS A 457 -18.44 9.73 -10.50
C HIS A 457 -17.13 9.94 -11.29
N VAL A 458 -16.09 9.18 -10.94
CA VAL A 458 -14.82 9.21 -11.67
C VAL A 458 -14.94 8.39 -12.94
N GLU A 459 -14.75 9.05 -14.09
CA GLU A 459 -14.85 8.40 -15.41
C GLU A 459 -13.83 7.28 -15.56
N LYS A 460 -14.24 6.16 -16.15
CA LYS A 460 -13.36 5.03 -16.47
C LYS A 460 -12.24 5.47 -17.39
N HIS A 461 -11.03 5.05 -17.13
CA HIS A 461 -9.87 5.48 -17.92
C HIS A 461 -8.73 4.48 -17.91
N LEU A 462 -7.91 4.56 -18.94
CA LEU A 462 -6.65 3.83 -19.03
C LEU A 462 -5.54 4.78 -19.51
N GLY A 463 -4.29 4.37 -19.31
CA GLY A 463 -3.22 5.26 -19.68
C GLY A 463 -1.83 4.64 -19.62
N ILE A 464 -0.88 5.46 -20.03
CA ILE A 464 0.56 5.18 -19.99
C ILE A 464 1.27 6.28 -19.18
N ARG A 465 2.18 5.85 -18.30
CA ARG A 465 3.08 6.74 -17.58
C ARG A 465 4.52 6.36 -17.91
N THR A 466 5.28 7.27 -18.47
CA THR A 466 6.72 7.18 -18.72
C THR A 466 7.47 8.00 -17.66
N LYS A 467 8.82 8.07 -17.70
CA LYS A 467 9.56 8.94 -16.77
C LYS A 467 9.21 10.42 -16.91
N GLN A 468 8.83 10.86 -18.10
CA GLN A 468 8.58 12.27 -18.41
C GLN A 468 7.10 12.56 -18.68
N TYR A 469 6.38 11.66 -19.35
CA TYR A 469 5.05 11.94 -19.83
C TYR A 469 4.01 11.01 -19.21
N LYS A 470 2.79 11.52 -19.09
CA LYS A 470 1.59 10.75 -18.78
C LYS A 470 0.52 11.05 -19.83
N LEU A 471 -0.08 9.99 -20.39
CA LEU A 471 -1.22 10.10 -21.30
C LEU A 471 -2.38 9.27 -20.74
N ILE A 472 -3.54 9.91 -20.56
CA ILE A 472 -4.75 9.31 -20.00
C ILE A 472 -5.86 9.36 -21.04
N TYR A 473 -6.62 8.27 -21.18
CA TYR A 473 -7.80 8.18 -22.04
C TYR A 473 -9.03 7.84 -21.21
N PHE A 474 -9.93 8.81 -21.09
CA PHE A 474 -11.27 8.65 -20.49
C PHE A 474 -12.23 8.12 -21.56
N TYR A 475 -12.38 6.81 -21.62
CA TYR A 475 -12.96 6.18 -22.81
C TYR A 475 -14.49 6.29 -22.93
N ASP A 476 -15.22 6.41 -21.82
CA ASP A 476 -16.68 6.60 -21.86
C ASP A 476 -17.06 7.98 -22.42
N ILE A 477 -16.24 9.00 -22.15
CA ILE A 477 -16.43 10.36 -22.69
C ILE A 477 -15.53 10.67 -23.89
N LYS A 478 -14.66 9.72 -24.30
CA LYS A 478 -13.73 9.82 -25.45
C LYS A 478 -12.80 11.02 -25.38
N ASP A 479 -12.32 11.38 -24.18
CA ASP A 479 -11.47 12.52 -23.94
C ASP A 479 -10.07 12.11 -23.48
N TRP A 480 -9.08 12.99 -23.73
CA TRP A 480 -7.67 12.71 -23.46
C TRP A 480 -7.03 13.79 -22.63
N GLU A 481 -6.08 13.37 -21.78
CA GLU A 481 -5.18 14.27 -21.10
C GLU A 481 -3.73 13.85 -21.31
N LEU A 482 -2.85 14.83 -21.56
CA LEU A 482 -1.41 14.65 -21.70
C LEU A 482 -0.67 15.61 -20.78
N TYR A 483 0.27 15.09 -20.00
CA TYR A 483 1.10 15.88 -19.09
C TYR A 483 2.59 15.65 -19.34
N ASP A 484 3.39 16.73 -19.31
CA ASP A 484 4.85 16.70 -19.25
C ASP A 484 5.27 16.87 -17.79
N LEU A 485 5.46 15.77 -17.08
CA LEU A 485 5.74 15.72 -15.65
C LEU A 485 7.08 16.39 -15.28
N SER A 486 7.98 16.61 -16.25
CA SER A 486 9.23 17.35 -16.01
C SER A 486 9.03 18.85 -15.92
N LYS A 487 7.96 19.39 -16.52
CA LYS A 487 7.58 20.80 -16.53
C LYS A 487 6.40 21.09 -15.64
N ASP A 488 5.48 20.14 -15.56
CA ASP A 488 4.24 20.22 -14.79
C ASP A 488 4.06 18.95 -13.93
N PRO A 489 4.84 18.83 -12.84
CA PRO A 489 4.75 17.67 -11.93
C PRO A 489 3.43 17.62 -11.15
N ASN A 490 2.66 18.72 -11.16
CA ASN A 490 1.36 18.80 -10.51
C ASN A 490 0.18 18.56 -11.47
N GLU A 491 0.44 18.27 -12.73
CA GLU A 491 -0.58 17.88 -13.73
C GLU A 491 -1.71 18.90 -13.88
N VAL A 492 -1.35 20.20 -13.92
CA VAL A 492 -2.30 21.32 -14.01
C VAL A 492 -2.71 21.59 -15.46
N LYS A 493 -1.77 21.50 -16.41
CA LYS A 493 -1.98 21.87 -17.80
C LYS A 493 -2.08 20.66 -18.72
N ASN A 494 -3.28 20.35 -19.21
CA ASN A 494 -3.47 19.36 -20.25
C ASN A 494 -2.90 19.85 -21.58
N LEU A 495 -1.91 19.12 -22.11
CA LEU A 495 -1.19 19.43 -23.34
C LEU A 495 -1.71 18.64 -24.56
N TYR A 496 -2.77 17.84 -24.40
CA TYR A 496 -3.23 16.96 -25.47
C TYR A 496 -3.64 17.68 -26.74
N HIS A 497 -4.24 18.87 -26.62
CA HIS A 497 -4.68 19.70 -27.75
C HIS A 497 -3.63 20.71 -28.21
N ASP A 498 -2.45 20.77 -27.56
CA ASP A 498 -1.35 21.65 -27.99
C ASP A 498 -0.65 21.04 -29.22
N PRO A 499 -0.64 21.76 -30.39
CA PRO A 499 -0.03 21.24 -31.61
C PRO A 499 1.45 20.87 -31.46
N SER A 500 2.18 21.54 -30.58
CA SER A 500 3.60 21.26 -30.32
C SER A 500 3.85 19.88 -29.69
N TYR A 501 2.84 19.30 -29.02
CA TYR A 501 2.88 17.97 -28.40
C TYR A 501 2.24 16.87 -29.24
N LYS A 502 1.73 17.17 -30.46
CA LYS A 502 1.06 16.17 -31.32
C LYS A 502 1.91 14.92 -31.57
N LYS A 503 3.19 15.09 -31.92
CA LYS A 503 4.09 13.95 -32.15
C LYS A 503 4.29 13.11 -30.89
N THR A 504 4.39 13.76 -29.73
CA THR A 504 4.51 13.10 -28.42
C THR A 504 3.25 12.30 -28.10
N SER A 505 2.07 12.90 -28.27
CA SER A 505 0.78 12.25 -28.09
C SER A 505 0.62 11.02 -28.98
N ASP A 506 0.90 11.15 -30.29
CA ASP A 506 0.80 10.04 -31.27
C ASP A 506 1.75 8.88 -30.90
N LYS A 507 3.00 9.20 -30.48
CA LYS A 507 3.96 8.20 -30.01
C LYS A 507 3.45 7.47 -28.77
N LEU A 508 2.96 8.21 -27.74
CA LEU A 508 2.46 7.62 -26.51
C LEU A 508 1.22 6.75 -26.73
N LYS A 509 0.35 7.11 -27.69
CA LYS A 509 -0.78 6.26 -28.10
C LYS A 509 -0.31 4.92 -28.68
N LEU A 510 0.71 4.93 -29.54
CA LEU A 510 1.29 3.70 -30.07
C LEU A 510 1.89 2.84 -28.96
N GLU A 511 2.66 3.45 -28.07
CA GLU A 511 3.25 2.76 -26.92
C GLU A 511 2.19 2.21 -25.96
N LEU A 512 1.08 2.94 -25.74
CA LEU A 512 -0.06 2.46 -24.93
C LEU A 512 -0.71 1.23 -25.59
N LYS A 513 -0.91 1.22 -26.92
CA LYS A 513 -1.39 0.04 -27.65
C LYS A 513 -0.44 -1.17 -27.53
N GLU A 514 0.88 -0.92 -27.48
CA GLU A 514 1.87 -1.97 -27.23
C GLU A 514 1.74 -2.55 -25.81
N LEU A 515 1.54 -1.69 -24.79
CA LEU A 515 1.33 -2.15 -23.41
C LEU A 515 0.04 -2.94 -23.26
N ILE A 516 -1.07 -2.52 -23.87
CA ILE A 516 -2.35 -3.25 -23.90
C ILE A 516 -2.12 -4.66 -24.46
N ARG A 517 -1.43 -4.78 -25.61
CA ARG A 517 -1.10 -6.08 -26.21
C ARG A 517 -0.16 -6.90 -25.34
N LYS A 518 0.90 -6.27 -24.80
CA LYS A 518 1.88 -6.92 -23.92
C LYS A 518 1.22 -7.55 -22.69
N TYR A 519 0.34 -6.81 -22.04
CA TYR A 519 -0.36 -7.25 -20.83
C TYR A 519 -1.66 -8.01 -21.13
N LYS A 520 -2.00 -8.21 -22.41
CA LYS A 520 -3.18 -8.96 -22.88
C LYS A 520 -4.49 -8.39 -22.33
N ASP A 521 -4.61 -7.06 -22.28
CA ASP A 521 -5.84 -6.44 -21.81
C ASP A 521 -6.90 -6.43 -22.94
N THR A 522 -7.75 -7.45 -22.92
CA THR A 522 -8.89 -7.58 -23.85
C THR A 522 -10.08 -6.71 -23.46
N THR A 523 -10.04 -6.08 -22.29
CA THR A 523 -11.09 -5.17 -21.80
C THR A 523 -10.82 -3.71 -22.21
N ALA A 524 -9.60 -3.41 -22.69
CA ALA A 524 -9.25 -2.09 -23.17
C ALA A 524 -10.02 -1.75 -24.45
N VAL A 525 -10.60 -0.54 -24.48
CA VAL A 525 -11.33 -0.04 -25.63
C VAL A 525 -10.39 0.37 -26.77
N ASN A 526 -10.89 0.31 -28.00
CA ASN A 526 -10.16 0.79 -29.18
C ASN A 526 -10.17 2.33 -29.24
N PHE A 527 -9.01 2.93 -29.60
CA PHE A 527 -8.83 4.36 -29.80
C PHE A 527 -7.86 4.68 -30.93
#